data_f0edcd2fb02f0ef084a62042e5df3f36
#
_entry.id   f0edcd2fb02f0ef084a62042e5df3f36
#
_cell.length_a   1.000
_cell.length_b   1.000
_cell.length_c   1.000
_cell.angle_alpha   90.00
_cell.angle_beta   90.00
_cell.angle_gamma   90.00
#
_symmetry.space_group_name_H-M   'P 1'
#
loop_
_entity.id
_entity.type
_entity.pdbx_description
1 polymer ?
#
loop_
_entity_poly.entity_id
_entity_poly.type
_entity_poly.pdbx_seq_one_letter_code
_entity_poly.pdbx_strand_id
1 'polypeptide(L)'
;MPLDADQGWTESLVLTGAKVRARLEEAFGQLEPSARTDPSQPAVDYRFADGIGTVGFINPVSEPFCGDCNRLRITAEGQLRNCLFSTEEFDVRALLRNGASAAEILELLQRCVGAKKAGHGINDPKFIRPQRAMYQIGG
;
A
#
# COMPACT_ATOMS: atom_id res chain seq x y z
N MET A 1 -3.19 8.10 9.27
CA MET A 1 -3.34 6.83 8.51
C MET A 1 -3.66 5.68 9.45
N PRO A 2 -4.38 4.61 9.07
CA PRO A 2 -4.75 3.50 9.97
C PRO A 2 -3.59 2.78 10.66
N LEU A 3 -2.36 3.03 10.25
CA LEU A 3 -1.13 2.43 10.78
C LEU A 3 -0.26 3.44 11.56
N ASP A 4 -0.83 4.54 12.00
CA ASP A 4 -0.10 5.51 12.81
C ASP A 4 0.21 4.94 14.21
N ALA A 5 1.35 5.33 14.74
CA ALA A 5 1.87 4.79 16.01
C ALA A 5 0.96 5.10 17.21
N ASP A 6 0.35 6.27 17.22
CA ASP A 6 -0.54 6.76 18.28
C ASP A 6 -2.01 6.27 18.15
N GLN A 7 -2.31 5.54 17.09
CA GLN A 7 -3.65 4.99 16.82
C GLN A 7 -4.78 6.03 16.76
N GLY A 8 -4.44 7.30 16.61
CA GLY A 8 -5.40 8.41 16.59
C GLY A 8 -6.23 8.53 15.30
N TRP A 9 -6.00 7.68 14.30
CA TRP A 9 -6.71 7.74 13.04
C TRP A 9 -8.18 7.35 13.18
N THR A 10 -9.06 8.21 12.67
CA THR A 10 -10.48 7.93 12.49
C THR A 10 -10.90 8.33 11.08
N GLU A 11 -11.91 7.66 10.53
CA GLU A 11 -12.42 7.94 9.19
C GLU A 11 -12.97 9.37 9.07
N SER A 12 -13.54 9.92 10.14
CA SER A 12 -14.08 11.28 10.20
C SER A 12 -13.03 12.39 9.98
N LEU A 13 -11.74 12.06 10.19
CA LEU A 13 -10.62 12.99 9.96
C LEU A 13 -10.02 12.90 8.55
N VAL A 14 -10.61 12.05 7.68
CA VAL A 14 -10.07 11.81 6.34
C VAL A 14 -10.71 12.74 5.32
N LEU A 15 -9.88 13.53 4.64
CA LEU A 15 -10.25 14.19 3.40
C LEU A 15 -9.94 13.22 2.24
N THR A 16 -10.96 12.69 1.58
CA THR A 16 -10.78 11.73 0.48
C THR A 16 -10.20 12.39 -0.76
N GLY A 17 -9.43 11.62 -1.56
CA GLY A 17 -8.89 12.09 -2.83
C GLY A 17 -9.97 12.60 -3.79
N ALA A 18 -11.15 11.98 -3.80
CA ALA A 18 -12.30 12.44 -4.58
C ALA A 18 -12.73 13.87 -4.19
N LYS A 19 -12.79 14.19 -2.88
CA LYS A 19 -13.10 15.54 -2.41
C LYS A 19 -12.01 16.54 -2.77
N VAL A 20 -10.73 16.13 -2.66
CA VAL A 20 -9.61 17.00 -3.07
C VAL A 20 -9.67 17.24 -4.58
N ARG A 21 -9.90 16.20 -5.38
CA ARG A 21 -10.04 16.33 -6.84
C ARG A 21 -11.15 17.30 -7.20
N ALA A 22 -12.34 17.15 -6.65
CA ALA A 22 -13.45 18.05 -6.92
C ALA A 22 -13.12 19.52 -6.62
N ARG A 23 -12.39 19.78 -5.52
CA ARG A 23 -11.95 21.14 -5.18
C ARG A 23 -10.92 21.70 -6.17
N LEU A 24 -10.02 20.86 -6.67
CA LEU A 24 -9.06 21.26 -7.70
C LEU A 24 -9.76 21.54 -9.03
N GLU A 25 -10.73 20.71 -9.41
CA GLU A 25 -11.53 20.91 -10.61
C GLU A 25 -12.37 22.20 -10.56
N GLU A 26 -12.92 22.54 -9.38
CA GLU A 26 -13.64 23.79 -9.15
C GLU A 26 -12.72 25.03 -9.31
N ALA A 27 -11.48 24.94 -8.85
CA ALA A 27 -10.55 26.06 -8.83
C ALA A 27 -9.75 26.23 -10.13
N PHE A 28 -9.41 25.12 -10.81
CA PHE A 28 -8.45 25.11 -11.91
C PHE A 28 -8.97 24.46 -13.20
N GLY A 29 -10.23 24.05 -13.23
CA GLY A 29 -10.83 23.34 -14.35
C GLY A 29 -10.65 21.83 -14.28
N GLN A 30 -11.22 21.14 -15.27
CA GLN A 30 -11.31 19.68 -15.34
C GLN A 30 -9.95 19.01 -15.26
N LEU A 31 -9.89 17.88 -14.53
CA LEU A 31 -8.75 17.00 -14.45
C LEU A 31 -9.01 15.76 -15.31
N GLU A 32 -8.17 15.54 -16.30
CA GLU A 32 -8.24 14.39 -17.22
C GLU A 32 -7.36 13.23 -16.71
N PRO A 33 -7.87 11.99 -16.62
CA PRO A 33 -7.06 10.86 -16.23
C PRO A 33 -5.90 10.65 -17.19
N SER A 34 -4.69 10.45 -16.68
CA SER A 34 -3.51 10.08 -17.47
C SER A 34 -3.41 8.56 -17.58
N ALA A 35 -2.93 8.08 -18.74
CA ALA A 35 -2.67 6.65 -18.92
C ALA A 35 -1.58 6.17 -17.96
N ARG A 36 -1.82 5.04 -17.28
CA ARG A 36 -0.81 4.39 -16.45
C ARG A 36 0.18 3.63 -17.32
N THR A 37 1.47 3.87 -17.12
CA THR A 37 2.56 3.09 -17.74
C THR A 37 2.89 1.83 -16.94
N ASP A 38 2.71 1.89 -15.63
CA ASP A 38 2.87 0.76 -14.71
C ASP A 38 1.56 0.55 -13.94
N PRO A 39 0.85 -0.57 -14.14
CA PRO A 39 -0.39 -0.87 -13.42
C PRO A 39 -0.19 -0.97 -11.91
N SER A 40 1.01 -1.33 -11.44
CA SER A 40 1.33 -1.43 -10.00
C SER A 40 1.58 -0.08 -9.32
N GLN A 41 1.66 1.01 -10.08
CA GLN A 41 1.80 2.37 -9.56
C GLN A 41 0.65 2.71 -8.61
N PRO A 42 0.94 3.14 -7.36
CA PRO A 42 -0.10 3.45 -6.38
C PRO A 42 -0.88 4.73 -6.69
N ALA A 43 -0.28 5.67 -7.42
CA ALA A 43 -0.92 6.92 -7.80
C ALA A 43 -1.80 6.74 -9.04
N VAL A 44 -2.96 7.39 -9.04
CA VAL A 44 -3.74 7.68 -10.24
C VAL A 44 -3.44 9.11 -10.63
N ASP A 45 -2.81 9.28 -11.80
CA ASP A 45 -2.37 10.58 -12.27
C ASP A 45 -3.44 11.23 -13.13
N TYR A 46 -3.57 12.53 -12.96
CA TYR A 46 -4.45 13.40 -13.73
C TYR A 46 -3.66 14.58 -14.29
N ARG A 47 -4.06 15.05 -15.46
CA ARG A 47 -3.53 16.24 -16.10
C ARG A 47 -4.56 17.36 -16.03
N PHE A 48 -4.11 18.59 -15.81
CA PHE A 48 -4.96 19.78 -15.96
C PHE A 48 -5.30 20.00 -17.43
N ALA A 49 -6.50 20.51 -17.69
CA ALA A 49 -7.00 20.74 -19.06
C ALA A 49 -6.14 21.72 -19.87
N ASP A 50 -5.43 22.63 -19.19
CA ASP A 50 -4.46 23.55 -19.81
C ASP A 50 -3.14 22.87 -20.23
N GLY A 51 -2.94 21.60 -19.83
CA GLY A 51 -1.75 20.82 -20.15
C GLY A 51 -0.49 21.18 -19.36
N ILE A 52 -0.54 22.14 -18.43
CA ILE A 52 0.65 22.70 -17.76
C ILE A 52 1.11 21.86 -16.57
N GLY A 53 0.25 21.01 -16.04
CA GLY A 53 0.64 20.23 -14.85
C GLY A 53 -0.07 18.90 -14.72
N THR A 54 0.45 18.09 -13.80
CA THR A 54 -0.16 16.82 -13.39
C THR A 54 -0.28 16.76 -11.87
N VAL A 55 -1.28 16.00 -11.39
CA VAL A 55 -1.48 15.71 -9.98
C VAL A 55 -1.77 14.23 -9.82
N GLY A 56 -1.09 13.57 -8.87
CA GLY A 56 -1.30 12.16 -8.56
C GLY A 56 -2.02 11.98 -7.22
N PHE A 57 -3.03 11.09 -7.19
CA PHE A 57 -3.75 10.73 -5.98
C PHE A 57 -3.41 9.30 -5.57
N ILE A 58 -3.02 9.12 -4.30
CA ILE A 58 -2.81 7.81 -3.69
C ILE A 58 -3.90 7.61 -2.64
N ASN A 59 -4.91 6.83 -2.96
CA ASN A 59 -6.11 6.61 -2.15
C ASN A 59 -6.18 5.16 -1.62
N PRO A 60 -5.26 4.73 -0.73
CA PRO A 60 -5.13 3.31 -0.37
C PRO A 60 -6.34 2.76 0.38
N VAL A 61 -7.18 3.60 0.97
CA VAL A 61 -8.34 3.21 1.77
C VAL A 61 -9.63 3.35 0.98
N SER A 62 -9.86 4.52 0.35
CA SER A 62 -11.10 4.81 -0.38
C SER A 62 -11.14 4.21 -1.79
N GLU A 63 -9.98 4.07 -2.44
CA GLU A 63 -9.83 3.53 -3.79
C GLU A 63 -8.60 2.60 -3.81
N PRO A 64 -8.69 1.40 -3.20
CA PRO A 64 -7.55 0.51 -3.05
C PRO A 64 -7.07 -0.04 -4.39
N PHE A 65 -5.75 0.00 -4.59
CA PHE A 65 -5.05 -0.52 -5.77
C PHE A 65 -4.41 -1.89 -5.52
N CYS A 66 -5.05 -2.72 -4.71
CA CYS A 66 -4.50 -3.99 -4.24
C CYS A 66 -4.37 -5.05 -5.35
N GLY A 67 -5.24 -5.01 -6.36
CA GLY A 67 -5.25 -5.98 -7.46
C GLY A 67 -3.94 -6.01 -8.26
N ASP A 68 -3.36 -4.83 -8.48
CA ASP A 68 -2.12 -4.66 -9.26
C ASP A 68 -0.88 -4.50 -8.37
N CYS A 69 -1.02 -4.65 -7.04
CA CYS A 69 0.06 -4.40 -6.10
C CYS A 69 1.12 -5.49 -6.12
N ASN A 70 2.33 -5.17 -6.58
CA ASN A 70 3.51 -6.06 -6.65
C ASN A 70 4.50 -5.87 -5.50
N ARG A 71 4.16 -5.12 -4.44
CA ARG A 71 5.10 -4.76 -3.37
C ARG A 71 5.31 -5.90 -2.39
N LEU A 72 6.57 -6.11 -2.06
CA LEU A 72 7.08 -6.93 -0.98
C LEU A 72 7.89 -6.04 -0.04
N ARG A 73 7.88 -6.31 1.24
CA ARG A 73 8.60 -5.55 2.27
C ARG A 73 9.43 -6.46 3.12
N ILE A 74 10.54 -5.91 3.62
CA ILE A 74 11.33 -6.54 4.66
C ILE A 74 11.47 -5.57 5.83
N THR A 75 11.25 -6.07 7.05
CA THR A 75 11.46 -5.27 8.26
C THR A 75 12.94 -5.27 8.66
N ALA A 76 13.33 -4.34 9.54
CA ALA A 76 14.70 -4.30 10.07
C ALA A 76 15.07 -5.58 10.83
N GLU A 77 14.08 -6.28 11.39
CA GLU A 77 14.27 -7.57 12.07
C GLU A 77 14.34 -8.76 11.09
N GLY A 78 14.22 -8.52 9.77
CA GLY A 78 14.29 -9.56 8.75
C GLY A 78 13.01 -10.38 8.61
N GLN A 79 11.85 -9.75 8.81
CA GLN A 79 10.55 -10.35 8.53
C GLN A 79 10.05 -9.89 7.17
N LEU A 80 9.69 -10.81 6.29
CA LEU A 80 9.04 -10.49 5.01
C LEU A 80 7.54 -10.27 5.21
N ARG A 81 6.99 -9.30 4.50
CA ARG A 81 5.56 -8.98 4.48
C ARG A 81 5.10 -8.70 3.06
N ASN A 82 3.98 -9.29 2.67
CA ASN A 82 3.39 -9.13 1.35
C ASN A 82 2.41 -7.94 1.25
N CYS A 83 2.00 -7.38 2.39
CA CYS A 83 1.10 -6.24 2.47
C CYS A 83 1.40 -5.39 3.71
N LEU A 84 1.20 -4.08 3.58
CA LEU A 84 1.30 -3.13 4.69
C LEU A 84 0.32 -3.50 5.84
N PHE A 85 -0.85 -3.99 5.48
CA PHE A 85 -1.92 -4.36 6.40
C PHE A 85 -1.94 -5.86 6.77
N SER A 86 -0.95 -6.65 6.32
CA SER A 86 -0.86 -8.05 6.72
C SER A 86 -0.54 -8.18 8.21
N THR A 87 -1.12 -9.18 8.84
CA THR A 87 -0.75 -9.64 10.19
C THR A 87 0.26 -10.78 10.15
N GLU A 88 0.49 -11.36 8.95
CA GLU A 88 1.43 -12.46 8.74
C GLU A 88 2.83 -11.92 8.43
N GLU A 89 3.83 -12.58 8.98
CA GLU A 89 5.24 -12.32 8.77
C GLU A 89 5.98 -13.63 8.47
N PHE A 90 7.01 -13.54 7.61
CA PHE A 90 7.80 -14.69 7.18
C PHE A 90 9.27 -14.41 7.53
N ASP A 91 9.84 -15.22 8.44
CA ASP A 91 11.18 -14.96 8.99
C ASP A 91 12.30 -15.42 8.06
N VAL A 92 12.77 -14.50 7.20
CA VAL A 92 13.92 -14.76 6.33
C VAL A 92 15.24 -14.68 7.10
N ARG A 93 15.30 -13.91 8.19
CA ARG A 93 16.52 -13.81 9.01
C ARG A 93 16.87 -15.15 9.64
N ALA A 94 15.87 -15.87 10.18
CA ALA A 94 16.11 -17.19 10.78
C ALA A 94 16.72 -18.16 9.76
N LEU A 95 16.20 -18.21 8.54
CA LEU A 95 16.75 -19.03 7.47
C LEU A 95 18.20 -18.65 7.16
N LEU A 96 18.48 -17.36 6.96
CA LEU A 96 19.82 -16.86 6.64
C LEU A 96 20.83 -17.18 7.76
N ARG A 97 20.43 -17.03 9.04
CA ARG A 97 21.29 -17.29 10.19
C ARG A 97 21.59 -18.77 10.39
N ASN A 98 20.68 -19.64 9.96
CA ASN A 98 20.83 -21.10 10.03
C ASN A 98 21.51 -21.68 8.78
N GLY A 99 22.02 -20.85 7.87
CA GLY A 99 22.74 -21.29 6.68
C GLY A 99 21.85 -21.92 5.62
N ALA A 100 20.58 -21.50 5.53
CA ALA A 100 19.65 -21.99 4.54
C ALA A 100 20.15 -21.77 3.11
N SER A 101 19.86 -22.71 2.23
CA SER A 101 20.16 -22.63 0.82
C SER A 101 19.34 -21.57 0.11
N ALA A 102 19.79 -21.15 -1.06
CA ALA A 102 19.01 -20.22 -1.91
C ALA A 102 17.62 -20.79 -2.28
N ALA A 103 17.50 -22.11 -2.41
CA ALA A 103 16.22 -22.77 -2.70
C ALA A 103 15.21 -22.60 -1.55
N GLU A 104 15.65 -22.79 -0.31
CA GLU A 104 14.80 -22.61 0.88
C GLU A 104 14.37 -21.15 1.06
N ILE A 105 15.26 -20.20 0.76
CA ILE A 105 14.92 -18.76 0.79
C ILE A 105 13.90 -18.44 -0.30
N LEU A 106 14.08 -18.98 -1.51
CA LEU A 106 13.13 -18.80 -2.61
C LEU A 106 11.75 -19.37 -2.28
N GLU A 107 11.69 -20.55 -1.66
CA GLU A 107 10.44 -21.15 -1.21
C GLU A 107 9.72 -20.27 -0.18
N LEU A 108 10.46 -19.67 0.77
CA LEU A 108 9.88 -18.73 1.73
C LEU A 108 9.30 -17.49 1.02
N LEU A 109 10.03 -16.93 0.05
CA LEU A 109 9.58 -15.80 -0.76
C LEU A 109 8.31 -16.14 -1.54
N GLN A 110 8.28 -17.31 -2.19
CA GLN A 110 7.10 -17.78 -2.93
C GLN A 110 5.89 -17.96 -2.01
N ARG A 111 6.06 -18.52 -0.82
CA ARG A 111 4.98 -18.63 0.18
C ARG A 111 4.48 -17.25 0.62
N CYS A 112 5.40 -16.32 0.89
CA CYS A 112 5.04 -14.96 1.27
C CYS A 112 4.24 -14.25 0.16
N VAL A 113 4.66 -14.37 -1.08
CA VAL A 113 3.95 -13.79 -2.24
C VAL A 113 2.61 -14.49 -2.46
N GLY A 114 2.57 -15.83 -2.40
CA GLY A 114 1.35 -16.62 -2.59
C GLY A 114 0.28 -16.38 -1.51
N ALA A 115 0.69 -15.99 -0.31
CA ALA A 115 -0.22 -15.60 0.77
C ALA A 115 -0.82 -14.19 0.61
N LYS A 116 -0.48 -13.47 -0.47
CA LYS A 116 -0.99 -12.11 -0.72
C LYS A 116 -2.48 -12.15 -1.01
N LYS A 117 -3.26 -11.40 -0.23
CA LYS A 117 -4.72 -11.28 -0.40
C LYS A 117 -5.05 -10.31 -1.54
N ALA A 118 -6.21 -10.52 -2.19
CA ALA A 118 -6.71 -9.65 -3.25
C ALA A 118 -6.98 -8.20 -2.78
N GLY A 119 -7.18 -8.00 -1.48
CA GLY A 119 -7.38 -6.69 -0.87
C GLY A 119 -6.86 -6.64 0.56
N HIS A 120 -6.60 -5.44 1.07
CA HIS A 120 -6.13 -5.27 2.46
C HIS A 120 -7.24 -5.42 3.50
N GLY A 121 -8.51 -5.44 3.10
CA GLY A 121 -9.65 -5.69 3.96
C GLY A 121 -9.97 -4.60 5.01
N ILE A 122 -9.36 -3.40 4.92
CA ILE A 122 -9.52 -2.36 5.96
C ILE A 122 -10.98 -1.91 6.15
N ASN A 123 -11.80 -2.04 5.10
CA ASN A 123 -13.22 -1.72 5.13
C ASN A 123 -14.09 -2.91 5.56
N ASP A 124 -13.49 -4.06 5.88
CA ASP A 124 -14.20 -5.23 6.39
C ASP A 124 -14.42 -5.07 7.91
N PRO A 125 -15.63 -5.30 8.44
CA PRO A 125 -15.89 -5.29 9.87
C PRO A 125 -15.03 -6.27 10.69
N LYS A 126 -14.47 -7.30 10.03
CA LYS A 126 -13.56 -8.28 10.64
C LYS A 126 -12.09 -7.92 10.48
N PHE A 127 -11.78 -6.72 10.00
CA PHE A 127 -10.40 -6.30 9.81
C PHE A 127 -9.62 -6.28 11.12
N ILE A 128 -8.52 -7.04 11.13
CA ILE A 128 -7.58 -7.04 12.25
C ILE A 128 -6.45 -6.09 11.91
N ARG A 129 -6.32 -5.04 12.70
CA ARG A 129 -5.26 -4.05 12.55
C ARG A 129 -3.90 -4.70 12.85
N PRO A 130 -2.89 -4.50 11.98
CA PRO A 130 -1.53 -4.93 12.29
C PRO A 130 -1.00 -4.25 13.55
N GLN A 131 -0.20 -4.98 14.33
CA GLN A 131 0.43 -4.45 15.54
C GLN A 131 1.57 -3.48 15.22
N ARG A 132 2.21 -3.64 14.05
CA ARG A 132 3.31 -2.78 13.62
C ARG A 132 2.81 -1.47 13.04
N ALA A 133 3.42 -0.38 13.46
CA ALA A 133 3.27 0.91 12.83
C ALA A 133 4.01 0.96 11.48
N MET A 134 3.67 1.93 10.64
CA MET A 134 4.19 2.01 9.28
C MET A 134 5.73 2.13 9.23
N TYR A 135 6.33 2.89 10.13
CA TYR A 135 7.79 3.05 10.20
C TYR A 135 8.55 1.76 10.56
N GLN A 136 7.87 0.76 11.15
CA GLN A 136 8.47 -0.53 11.51
C GLN A 136 8.48 -1.53 10.35
N ILE A 137 7.83 -1.22 9.25
CA ILE A 137 7.61 -2.14 8.12
C ILE A 137 8.10 -1.56 6.78
N GLY A 138 9.05 -0.61 6.85
CA GLY A 138 9.67 -0.05 5.64
C GLY A 138 8.74 0.89 4.86
N GLY A 139 7.98 1.72 5.57
CA GLY A 139 7.10 2.75 4.99
C GLY A 139 7.32 4.11 5.60
#